data_c280ae71ac75b6e306eff232e617b780
#
_entry.id   c280ae71ac75b6e306eff232e617b780
#
_cell.length_a   1.000
_cell.length_b   1.000
_cell.length_c   1.000
_cell.angle_alpha   90.00
_cell.angle_beta   90.00
_cell.angle_gamma   90.00
#
_symmetry.space_group_name_H-M   'P 1'
#
loop_
_entity.id
_entity.type
_entity.pdbx_description
1 polymer ?
#
loop_
_entity_poly.entity_id
_entity_poly.type
_entity_poly.pdbx_seq_one_letter_code
_entity_poly.pdbx_strand_id
1 'polypeptide(L)'
;MNPKKLIIYEYDTLFNILKEINEVLNFDLIHADKNNFDDIKREIFKDFLVLSKDQNIDQSNQLILKDIPIQITRLLELINIEFLKNKFDL
;
A
#
# COMPACT_ATOMS: atom_id res chain seq x y z
N MET A 1 -1.30 -16.38 -6.43
CA MET A 1 -1.01 -15.57 -5.25
C MET A 1 0.12 -14.61 -5.56
N ASN A 2 -0.07 -13.33 -5.25
CA ASN A 2 0.96 -12.33 -5.48
C ASN A 2 1.90 -12.25 -4.27
N PRO A 3 3.22 -12.24 -4.49
CA PRO A 3 4.14 -12.05 -3.37
C PRO A 3 4.12 -10.63 -2.81
N LYS A 4 3.69 -9.66 -3.62
CA LYS A 4 3.64 -8.26 -3.20
C LYS A 4 2.37 -7.98 -2.43
N LYS A 5 2.48 -7.22 -1.35
CA LYS A 5 1.35 -6.84 -0.52
C LYS A 5 1.30 -5.32 -0.39
N LEU A 6 0.14 -4.74 -0.62
CA LEU A 6 -0.08 -3.32 -0.38
C LEU A 6 -1.02 -3.17 0.81
N ILE A 7 -0.50 -2.61 1.89
CA ILE A 7 -1.26 -2.37 3.10
C ILE A 7 -1.80 -0.95 3.05
N ILE A 8 -3.12 -0.81 3.06
CA ILE A 8 -3.78 0.50 3.07
C ILE A 8 -4.12 0.81 4.52
N TYR A 9 -3.42 1.79 5.09
CA TYR A 9 -3.55 2.12 6.50
C TYR A 9 -4.50 3.31 6.69
N GLU A 10 -5.62 3.05 7.32
CA GLU A 10 -6.64 4.05 7.67
C GLU A 10 -7.04 4.94 6.49
N TYR A 11 -7.23 4.33 5.34
CA TYR A 11 -7.61 5.05 4.12
C TYR A 11 -8.69 4.25 3.40
N ASP A 12 -9.86 4.20 4.00
CA ASP A 12 -10.96 3.35 3.53
C ASP A 12 -11.39 3.66 2.11
N THR A 13 -11.49 4.94 1.78
CA THR A 13 -11.90 5.35 0.44
C THR A 13 -10.98 4.78 -0.62
N LEU A 14 -9.67 4.89 -0.40
CA LEU A 14 -8.70 4.37 -1.35
C LEU A 14 -8.75 2.85 -1.42
N PHE A 15 -8.89 2.19 -0.28
CA PHE A 15 -8.99 0.74 -0.25
C PHE A 15 -10.17 0.27 -1.11
N ASN A 16 -11.31 0.91 -0.98
CA ASN A 16 -12.50 0.53 -1.73
C ASN A 16 -12.32 0.75 -3.24
N ILE A 17 -11.67 1.84 -3.62
CA ILE A 17 -11.39 2.12 -5.02
C ILE A 17 -10.49 1.03 -5.61
N LEU A 18 -9.41 0.68 -4.92
CA LEU A 18 -8.48 -0.33 -5.41
C LEU A 18 -9.11 -1.72 -5.39
N LYS A 19 -9.99 -1.98 -4.44
CA LYS A 19 -10.68 -3.26 -4.36
C LYS A 19 -11.56 -3.51 -5.59
N GLU A 20 -12.17 -2.45 -6.12
CA GLU A 20 -13.02 -2.56 -7.29
C GLU A 20 -12.23 -3.00 -8.54
N ILE A 21 -10.94 -2.66 -8.60
CA ILE A 21 -10.10 -3.04 -9.73
C ILE A 21 -9.10 -4.14 -9.36
N ASN A 22 -9.42 -4.90 -8.33
CA ASN A 22 -8.52 -5.90 -7.76
C ASN A 22 -8.00 -6.90 -8.80
N GLU A 23 -8.81 -7.24 -9.79
CA GLU A 23 -8.42 -8.24 -10.79
C GLU A 23 -7.25 -7.81 -11.66
N VAL A 24 -7.03 -6.50 -11.82
CA VAL A 24 -5.95 -6.00 -12.67
C VAL A 24 -4.71 -5.62 -11.88
N LEU A 25 -4.74 -5.78 -10.57
CA LEU A 25 -3.60 -5.44 -9.72
C LEU A 25 -2.61 -6.59 -9.67
N ASN A 26 -1.32 -6.25 -9.59
CA ASN A 26 -0.27 -7.24 -9.47
C ASN A 26 0.25 -7.36 -8.03
N PHE A 27 -0.60 -7.02 -7.07
CA PHE A 27 -0.29 -7.13 -5.66
C PHE A 27 -1.59 -7.40 -4.89
N ASP A 28 -1.46 -7.93 -3.68
CA ASP A 28 -2.61 -8.18 -2.83
C ASP A 28 -2.90 -6.94 -1.98
N LEU A 29 -4.19 -6.65 -1.79
CA LEU A 29 -4.62 -5.54 -0.96
C LEU A 29 -4.90 -6.01 0.45
N ILE A 30 -4.43 -5.24 1.43
CA ILE A 30 -4.70 -5.50 2.83
C ILE A 30 -5.16 -4.20 3.47
N HIS A 31 -6.30 -4.27 4.15
CA HIS A 31 -6.86 -3.10 4.84
C HIS A 31 -6.41 -3.12 6.29
N ALA A 32 -5.83 -2.01 6.75
CA ALA A 32 -5.27 -1.94 8.09
C ALA A 32 -5.75 -0.68 8.81
N ASP A 33 -5.81 -0.78 10.13
CA ASP A 33 -6.03 0.36 11.01
C ASP A 33 -5.06 0.23 12.19
N LYS A 34 -5.15 1.16 13.14
CA LYS A 34 -4.24 1.14 14.27
C LYS A 34 -4.45 -0.05 15.20
N ASN A 35 -5.59 -0.73 15.09
CA ASN A 35 -5.87 -1.89 15.95
C ASN A 35 -5.26 -3.18 15.41
N ASN A 36 -5.17 -3.32 14.08
CA ASN A 36 -4.71 -4.56 13.47
C ASN A 36 -3.37 -4.44 12.73
N PHE A 37 -2.81 -3.24 12.66
CA PHE A 37 -1.60 -3.00 11.87
C PHE A 37 -0.41 -3.84 12.36
N ASP A 38 -0.20 -3.90 13.67
CA ASP A 38 0.91 -4.66 14.23
C ASP A 38 0.78 -6.15 13.94
N ASP A 39 -0.43 -6.68 14.02
CA ASP A 39 -0.68 -8.08 13.71
C ASP A 39 -0.39 -8.38 12.24
N ILE A 40 -0.81 -7.48 11.36
CA ILE A 40 -0.56 -7.63 9.94
C ILE A 40 0.94 -7.62 9.66
N LYS A 41 1.68 -6.71 10.28
CA LYS A 41 3.12 -6.61 10.09
C LYS A 41 3.85 -7.88 10.53
N ARG A 42 3.36 -8.55 11.57
CA ARG A 42 3.97 -9.79 12.03
C ARG A 42 3.85 -10.92 11.02
N GLU A 43 2.79 -10.89 10.21
CA GLU A 43 2.52 -11.94 9.24
C GLU A 43 3.18 -11.69 7.89
N ILE A 44 3.54 -10.43 7.60
CA ILE A 44 4.08 -10.05 6.30
C ILE A 44 5.53 -9.63 6.47
N PHE A 45 6.44 -10.40 5.87
CA PHE A 45 7.87 -10.16 6.03
C PHE A 45 8.56 -9.61 4.80
N LYS A 46 7.99 -9.81 3.62
CA LYS A 46 8.65 -9.45 2.36
C LYS A 46 7.68 -8.77 1.41
N ASP A 47 8.24 -7.91 0.55
CA ASP A 47 7.54 -7.30 -0.57
C ASP A 47 6.22 -6.66 -0.16
N PHE A 48 6.27 -5.86 0.91
CA PHE A 48 5.09 -5.10 1.30
C PHE A 48 5.36 -3.60 1.21
N LEU A 49 4.30 -2.86 1.03
CA LEU A 49 4.32 -1.40 1.01
C LEU A 49 3.14 -0.93 1.83
N VAL A 50 3.36 0.08 2.67
CA VAL A 50 2.28 0.68 3.47
C VAL A 50 1.91 2.01 2.84
N LEU A 51 0.63 2.19 2.55
CA LEU A 51 0.11 3.42 1.97
C LEU A 51 -0.83 4.07 2.96
N SER A 52 -0.55 5.32 3.32
CA SER A 52 -1.38 6.09 4.23
C SER A 52 -1.70 7.44 3.63
N LYS A 53 -2.70 8.12 4.19
CA LYS A 53 -3.17 9.38 3.66
C LYS A 53 -2.26 10.54 4.04
N ASP A 54 -2.02 10.73 5.31
CA ASP A 54 -1.19 11.84 5.79
C ASP A 54 -0.47 11.51 7.09
N GLN A 55 -0.39 10.22 7.41
CA GLN A 55 0.22 9.79 8.66
C GLN A 55 1.58 9.16 8.41
N ASN A 56 2.54 9.57 9.20
CA ASN A 56 3.82 8.91 9.22
C ASN A 56 3.79 7.83 10.30
N ILE A 57 3.80 6.58 9.88
CA ILE A 57 3.77 5.45 10.80
C ILE A 57 5.14 4.80 10.94
N ASP A 58 6.17 5.57 10.64
CA ASP A 58 7.56 5.19 10.86
C ASP A 58 7.93 3.86 10.21
N GLN A 59 7.58 3.71 8.95
CA GLN A 59 7.93 2.54 8.16
C GLN A 59 8.85 2.94 7.02
N SER A 60 9.89 2.17 6.79
CA SER A 60 10.79 2.41 5.66
C SER A 60 10.10 2.17 4.32
N ASN A 61 9.06 1.35 4.31
CA ASN A 61 8.32 0.98 3.10
C ASN A 61 7.01 1.75 3.00
N GLN A 62 7.02 3.02 3.32
CA GLN A 62 5.79 3.79 3.37
C GLN A 62 5.66 4.74 2.19
N LEU A 63 4.46 4.83 1.63
CA LEU A 63 4.08 5.82 0.66
C LEU A 63 2.96 6.65 1.26
N ILE A 64 3.17 7.96 1.37
CA ILE A 64 2.17 8.86 1.93
C ILE A 64 1.50 9.61 0.79
N LEU A 65 0.20 9.45 0.66
CA LEU A 65 -0.61 10.18 -0.30
C LEU A 65 -1.46 11.19 0.46
N LYS A 66 -1.14 12.45 0.30
CA LYS A 66 -1.96 13.50 0.87
C LYS A 66 -3.28 13.60 0.12
N ASP A 67 -4.22 14.34 0.67
CA ASP A 67 -5.57 14.43 0.13
C ASP A 67 -5.60 15.23 -1.17
N ILE A 68 -4.98 14.68 -2.19
CA ILE A 68 -4.88 15.29 -3.50
C ILE A 68 -5.56 14.38 -4.52
N PRO A 69 -6.45 14.90 -5.37
CA PRO A 69 -7.00 14.08 -6.43
C PRO A 69 -5.89 13.49 -7.31
N ILE A 70 -5.93 12.19 -7.52
CA ILE A 70 -4.92 11.51 -8.32
C ILE A 70 -5.61 10.49 -9.21
N GLN A 71 -5.15 10.41 -10.45
CA GLN A 71 -5.69 9.42 -11.38
C GLN A 71 -5.19 8.03 -11.00
N ILE A 72 -6.05 7.04 -11.19
CA ILE A 72 -5.73 5.66 -10.82
C ILE A 72 -4.46 5.17 -11.53
N THR A 73 -4.31 5.47 -12.80
CA THR A 73 -3.12 5.04 -13.54
C THR A 73 -1.85 5.62 -12.93
N ARG A 74 -1.88 6.89 -12.54
CA ARG A 74 -0.73 7.53 -11.90
C ARG A 74 -0.45 6.92 -10.54
N LEU A 75 -1.50 6.64 -9.78
CA LEU A 75 -1.35 6.00 -8.47
C LEU A 75 -0.69 4.63 -8.60
N LEU A 76 -1.12 3.82 -9.56
CA LEU A 76 -0.54 2.50 -9.76
C LEU A 76 0.93 2.60 -10.19
N GLU A 77 1.29 3.60 -10.98
CA GLU A 77 2.69 3.84 -11.33
C GLU A 77 3.52 4.13 -10.09
N LEU A 78 3.02 5.00 -9.20
CA LEU A 78 3.73 5.35 -7.98
C LEU A 78 3.91 4.14 -7.07
N ILE A 79 2.89 3.32 -6.96
CA ILE A 79 2.96 2.10 -6.15
C ILE A 79 4.01 1.16 -6.71
N ASN A 80 4.02 0.96 -8.02
CA ASN A 80 4.99 0.08 -8.66
C ASN A 80 6.42 0.60 -8.50
N ILE A 81 6.61 1.91 -8.60
CA ILE A 81 7.93 2.52 -8.39
C ILE A 81 8.41 2.26 -6.97
N GLU A 82 7.54 2.41 -5.98
CA GLU A 82 7.93 2.17 -4.59
C GLU A 82 8.26 0.70 -4.34
N PHE A 83 7.53 -0.22 -4.94
CA PHE A 83 7.87 -1.65 -4.83
C PHE A 83 9.23 -1.93 -5.43
N LEU A 84 9.55 -1.32 -6.57
CA LEU A 84 10.86 -1.50 -7.20
C LEU A 84 11.98 -0.93 -6.35
N LYS A 85 11.79 0.23 -5.76
CA LYS A 85 12.76 0.84 -4.87
C LYS A 85 13.08 -0.07 -3.69
N ASN A 86 12.05 -0.64 -3.09
CA ASN A 86 12.24 -1.53 -1.95
C ASN A 86 12.98 -2.80 -2.33
N LYS A 87 12.64 -3.36 -3.49
CA LYS A 87 13.24 -4.60 -3.96
C LYS A 87 14.72 -4.45 -4.25
N PHE A 88 15.12 -3.33 -4.82
CA PHE A 88 16.51 -3.08 -5.22
C PHE A 88 17.26 -2.17 -4.25
N ASP A 89 16.66 -1.83 -3.14
CA ASP A 89 17.27 -1.00 -2.11
C ASP A 89 17.78 0.35 -2.67
N LEU A 90 16.97 0.96 -3.51
CA LEU A 90 17.29 2.24 -4.14
C LEU A 90 16.90 3.43 -3.27
#